data_529a6cd08320788ba6f6017e5009caa0
#
_entry.id   529a6cd08320788ba6f6017e5009caa0
#
_cell.length_a   1.000
_cell.length_b   1.000
_cell.length_c   1.000
_cell.angle_alpha   90.00
_cell.angle_beta   90.00
_cell.angle_gamma   90.00
#
_symmetry.space_group_name_H-M   'P 1'
#
loop_
_entity.id
_entity.type
_entity.pdbx_description
1 polymer ?
#
loop_
_entity_poly.entity_id
_entity_poly.type
_entity_poly.pdbx_seq_one_letter_code
_entity_poly.pdbx_strand_id
1 'polypeptide(L)'
;MRKIIFVFLVLNSSFLSLNAQEFLDFSNTAPSEKRILLVPFDPRIYVNDATAIMLKNERSNHDELMQYFRYQFNLQLHNAMMDSCSVVSLFSDNTRIDQEDINTLYSLISYELVLATKNAPENPEENKKKSFFAKKKEEKELQRRLEETKEYNARIHNGEIVSRRQTTQDMSLNIVFHQPEVLEEIASRRNVDLFLFINQFEIVGNYGDPYLSGNTKAERNLKVHFSIYNTKGQMIHNSFGITKLPFNLDDKQTVVELYFPEVIRQIIHNISF
;
A
#
# COMPACT_ATOMS: atom_id res chain seq x y z
N MET A 1 -5.63 -56.61 37.40
CA MET A 1 -5.59 -55.18 37.44
C MET A 1 -4.60 -54.59 36.46
N ARG A 2 -4.92 -54.59 35.19
CA ARG A 2 -4.12 -54.05 34.08
C ARG A 2 -5.05 -53.89 32.91
N LYS A 3 -5.74 -52.75 32.77
CA LYS A 3 -6.51 -52.35 31.54
C LYS A 3 -7.26 -51.04 31.74
N ILE A 4 -6.62 -49.95 32.21
CA ILE A 4 -7.20 -48.59 32.17
C ILE A 4 -6.07 -47.57 32.09
N ILE A 5 -5.20 -47.62 31.10
CA ILE A 5 -4.22 -46.49 30.81
C ILE A 5 -4.02 -46.36 29.31
N PHE A 6 -5.02 -46.50 28.48
CA PHE A 6 -4.83 -46.31 27.03
C PHE A 6 -5.90 -45.47 26.34
N VAL A 7 -6.70 -44.71 27.06
CA VAL A 7 -7.76 -43.90 26.43
C VAL A 7 -7.53 -42.40 26.55
N PHE A 8 -6.47 -41.93 27.22
CA PHE A 8 -6.27 -40.47 27.44
C PHE A 8 -5.25 -39.78 26.56
N LEU A 9 -4.75 -40.46 25.51
CA LEU A 9 -3.68 -39.91 24.65
C LEU A 9 -4.10 -39.60 23.20
N VAL A 10 -5.39 -39.66 22.89
CA VAL A 10 -5.92 -39.40 21.53
C VAL A 10 -6.76 -38.13 21.45
N LEU A 11 -6.94 -37.38 22.54
CA LEU A 11 -7.84 -36.21 22.58
C LEU A 11 -7.12 -34.83 22.59
N ASN A 12 -5.81 -34.78 22.36
CA ASN A 12 -5.08 -33.49 22.31
C ASN A 12 -4.44 -33.13 20.97
N SER A 13 -4.81 -33.78 19.87
CA SER A 13 -4.27 -33.49 18.54
C SER A 13 -5.22 -32.73 17.61
N SER A 14 -6.33 -32.17 18.13
CA SER A 14 -7.38 -31.59 17.28
C SER A 14 -7.49 -30.06 17.37
N PHE A 15 -6.52 -29.35 17.94
CA PHE A 15 -6.55 -27.88 17.99
C PHE A 15 -5.32 -27.21 17.35
N LEU A 16 -4.77 -27.84 16.32
CA LEU A 16 -3.93 -27.17 15.32
C LEU A 16 -4.74 -27.00 14.03
N SER A 17 -5.93 -26.44 14.11
CA SER A 17 -6.62 -25.96 12.92
C SER A 17 -6.01 -24.60 12.57
N LEU A 18 -5.09 -24.64 11.61
CA LEU A 18 -5.32 -24.06 10.30
C LEU A 18 -5.93 -22.63 10.34
N ASN A 19 -5.12 -21.65 10.68
CA ASN A 19 -5.17 -20.40 9.98
C ASN A 19 -4.45 -20.63 8.62
N ALA A 20 -5.02 -21.47 7.76
CA ALA A 20 -4.84 -21.34 6.35
C ALA A 20 -5.47 -19.98 6.02
N GLN A 21 -4.64 -18.94 5.85
CA GLN A 21 -4.99 -17.84 5.00
C GLN A 21 -5.51 -18.50 3.73
N GLU A 22 -6.83 -18.40 3.49
CA GLU A 22 -7.35 -18.55 2.15
C GLU A 22 -6.65 -17.46 1.33
N PHE A 23 -5.53 -17.82 0.76
CA PHE A 23 -5.00 -17.14 -0.40
C PHE A 23 -6.12 -17.31 -1.42
N LEU A 24 -6.91 -16.28 -1.61
CA LEU A 24 -7.84 -16.21 -2.71
C LEU A 24 -6.99 -16.34 -3.96
N ASP A 25 -7.04 -17.54 -4.55
CA ASP A 25 -6.35 -17.84 -5.80
C ASP A 25 -7.09 -17.07 -6.91
N PHE A 26 -6.63 -15.85 -7.16
CA PHE A 26 -7.18 -14.98 -8.21
C PHE A 26 -6.91 -15.51 -9.62
N SER A 27 -6.08 -16.56 -9.75
CA SER A 27 -5.67 -17.11 -11.05
C SER A 27 -6.76 -17.88 -11.79
N ASN A 28 -7.87 -18.26 -11.12
CA ASN A 28 -8.91 -19.12 -11.68
C ASN A 28 -10.30 -18.46 -11.81
N THR A 29 -10.47 -17.19 -11.40
CA THR A 29 -11.69 -16.44 -11.65
C THR A 29 -11.49 -15.53 -12.85
N ALA A 30 -12.41 -15.61 -13.83
CA ALA A 30 -12.39 -14.69 -14.96
C ALA A 30 -12.34 -13.24 -14.41
N PRO A 31 -11.54 -12.33 -15.01
CA PRO A 31 -11.35 -10.95 -14.53
C PRO A 31 -12.64 -10.15 -14.31
N SER A 32 -13.75 -10.67 -14.80
CA SER A 32 -15.06 -10.00 -14.83
C SER A 32 -15.92 -10.15 -13.57
N GLU A 33 -15.55 -10.97 -12.57
CA GLU A 33 -16.48 -11.30 -11.50
C GLU A 33 -16.37 -10.41 -10.25
N LYS A 34 -15.23 -9.80 -9.98
CA LYS A 34 -15.06 -8.94 -8.79
C LYS A 34 -15.04 -7.47 -9.16
N ARG A 35 -15.84 -6.70 -8.42
CA ARG A 35 -15.90 -5.26 -8.55
C ARG A 35 -15.12 -4.56 -7.45
N ILE A 36 -14.22 -3.67 -7.82
CA ILE A 36 -13.28 -3.00 -6.92
C ILE A 36 -13.66 -1.53 -6.76
N LEU A 37 -13.72 -1.04 -5.52
CA LEU A 37 -13.82 0.39 -5.24
C LEU A 37 -12.43 0.97 -5.07
N LEU A 38 -12.06 1.89 -5.95
CA LEU A 38 -10.81 2.64 -5.85
C LEU A 38 -11.02 3.86 -4.94
N VAL A 39 -10.26 3.89 -3.84
CA VAL A 39 -10.27 4.98 -2.85
C VAL A 39 -8.97 5.78 -3.00
N PRO A 40 -9.02 7.07 -3.34
CA PRO A 40 -7.83 7.90 -3.50
C PRO A 40 -7.08 8.08 -2.18
N PHE A 41 -5.84 8.59 -2.22
CA PHE A 41 -5.10 8.86 -1.00
C PHE A 41 -5.69 10.04 -0.20
N ASP A 42 -5.54 9.97 1.12
CA ASP A 42 -5.91 11.02 2.04
C ASP A 42 -4.95 12.23 1.88
N PRO A 43 -5.47 13.44 1.63
CA PRO A 43 -4.64 14.65 1.53
C PRO A 43 -3.71 14.88 2.73
N ARG A 44 -4.10 14.45 3.93
CA ARG A 44 -3.34 14.66 5.18
C ARG A 44 -1.99 13.93 5.20
N ILE A 45 -1.86 12.87 4.42
CA ILE A 45 -0.65 12.03 4.37
C ILE A 45 0.13 12.15 3.05
N TYR A 46 -0.22 13.13 2.21
CA TYR A 46 0.55 13.49 1.04
C TYR A 46 1.91 14.09 1.41
N VAL A 47 2.98 13.60 0.79
CA VAL A 47 4.34 14.09 1.01
C VAL A 47 4.98 14.42 -0.33
N ASN A 48 5.47 15.67 -0.48
CA ASN A 48 6.21 16.07 -1.68
C ASN A 48 7.26 17.13 -1.33
N ASP A 49 8.52 16.74 -1.29
CA ASP A 49 9.65 17.65 -1.04
C ASP A 49 10.07 18.45 -2.29
N ALA A 50 9.51 18.10 -3.47
CA ALA A 50 9.68 18.84 -4.71
C ALA A 50 8.68 19.99 -4.89
N THR A 51 7.73 20.16 -3.96
CA THR A 51 6.66 21.19 -4.08
C THR A 51 7.21 22.58 -4.41
N ALA A 52 8.23 23.03 -3.69
CA ALA A 52 8.78 24.37 -3.89
C ALA A 52 9.40 24.55 -5.29
N ILE A 53 10.03 23.53 -5.86
CA ILE A 53 10.63 23.60 -7.20
C ILE A 53 9.54 23.51 -8.28
N MET A 54 8.53 22.67 -8.10
CA MET A 54 7.42 22.49 -9.03
C MET A 54 6.52 23.72 -9.12
N LEU A 55 6.40 24.49 -8.03
CA LEU A 55 5.58 25.69 -7.96
C LEU A 55 6.35 26.98 -8.28
N LYS A 56 7.66 26.91 -8.50
CA LYS A 56 8.52 28.09 -8.64
C LYS A 56 8.04 29.08 -9.71
N ASN A 57 7.52 28.58 -10.82
CA ASN A 57 7.09 29.37 -11.97
C ASN A 57 5.56 29.33 -12.16
N GLU A 58 4.82 28.79 -11.23
CA GLU A 58 3.38 28.64 -11.31
C GLU A 58 2.66 29.53 -10.28
N ARG A 59 1.41 29.91 -10.59
CA ARG A 59 0.53 30.62 -9.66
C ARG A 59 -0.25 29.68 -8.73
N SER A 60 0.04 28.39 -8.78
CA SER A 60 -0.60 27.35 -7.97
C SER A 60 0.04 27.25 -6.59
N ASN A 61 -0.70 26.68 -5.64
CA ASN A 61 -0.24 26.43 -4.28
C ASN A 61 -0.07 24.93 -4.02
N HIS A 62 0.39 24.60 -2.80
CA HIS A 62 0.62 23.20 -2.39
C HIS A 62 -0.65 22.34 -2.54
N ASP A 63 -1.80 22.85 -2.11
CA ASP A 63 -3.05 22.09 -2.13
C ASP A 63 -3.54 21.83 -3.56
N GLU A 64 -3.39 22.81 -4.45
CA GLU A 64 -3.71 22.65 -5.87
C GLU A 64 -2.80 21.61 -6.55
N LEU A 65 -1.50 21.62 -6.24
CA LEU A 65 -0.56 20.62 -6.74
C LEU A 65 -0.90 19.20 -6.22
N MET A 66 -1.20 19.11 -4.93
CA MET A 66 -1.62 17.85 -4.31
C MET A 66 -2.92 17.32 -4.92
N GLN A 67 -3.94 18.17 -5.11
CA GLN A 67 -5.19 17.79 -5.76
C GLN A 67 -4.98 17.40 -7.22
N TYR A 68 -4.09 18.08 -7.95
CA TYR A 68 -3.73 17.74 -9.31
C TYR A 68 -3.13 16.33 -9.39
N PHE A 69 -2.14 16.00 -8.56
CA PHE A 69 -1.55 14.66 -8.54
C PHE A 69 -2.56 13.59 -8.09
N ARG A 70 -3.37 13.91 -7.09
CA ARG A 70 -4.41 13.01 -6.59
C ARG A 70 -5.42 12.64 -7.67
N TYR A 71 -5.88 13.65 -8.42
CA TYR A 71 -6.82 13.45 -9.52
C TYR A 71 -6.18 12.64 -10.67
N GLN A 72 -5.01 13.07 -11.15
CA GLN A 72 -4.34 12.44 -12.28
C GLN A 72 -3.94 10.99 -11.99
N PHE A 73 -3.42 10.73 -10.79
CA PHE A 73 -3.06 9.37 -10.40
C PHE A 73 -4.27 8.45 -10.33
N ASN A 74 -5.34 8.90 -9.68
CA ASN A 74 -6.57 8.13 -9.57
C ASN A 74 -7.21 7.86 -10.94
N LEU A 75 -7.23 8.84 -11.85
CA LEU A 75 -7.76 8.69 -13.20
C LEU A 75 -6.96 7.67 -14.02
N GLN A 76 -5.62 7.77 -14.00
CA GLN A 76 -4.78 6.84 -14.75
C GLN A 76 -4.85 5.42 -14.18
N LEU A 77 -4.85 5.27 -12.85
CA LEU A 77 -4.99 3.95 -12.20
C LEU A 77 -6.35 3.33 -12.53
N HIS A 78 -7.44 4.10 -12.41
CA HIS A 78 -8.77 3.65 -12.79
C HIS A 78 -8.81 3.14 -14.24
N ASN A 79 -8.32 3.94 -15.20
CA ASN A 79 -8.30 3.58 -16.61
C ASN A 79 -7.47 2.31 -16.87
N ALA A 80 -6.31 2.20 -16.24
CA ALA A 80 -5.44 1.03 -16.41
C ALA A 80 -6.02 -0.25 -15.77
N MET A 81 -6.85 -0.13 -14.73
CA MET A 81 -7.54 -1.27 -14.11
C MET A 81 -8.75 -1.74 -14.91
N MET A 82 -9.43 -0.85 -15.65
CA MET A 82 -10.62 -1.20 -16.44
C MET A 82 -10.37 -2.30 -17.47
N ASP A 83 -9.12 -2.47 -17.92
CA ASP A 83 -8.74 -3.53 -18.85
C ASP A 83 -8.71 -4.92 -18.19
N SER A 84 -8.64 -4.97 -16.85
CA SER A 84 -8.43 -6.21 -16.09
C SER A 84 -9.57 -6.57 -15.15
N CYS A 85 -10.35 -5.59 -14.68
CA CYS A 85 -11.44 -5.84 -13.72
C CYS A 85 -12.53 -4.77 -13.79
N SER A 86 -13.69 -5.04 -13.16
CA SER A 86 -14.71 -4.02 -12.94
C SER A 86 -14.27 -3.08 -11.81
N VAL A 87 -14.07 -1.81 -12.10
CA VAL A 87 -13.62 -0.82 -11.13
C VAL A 87 -14.58 0.37 -11.06
N VAL A 88 -14.80 0.85 -9.84
CA VAL A 88 -15.53 2.09 -9.52
C VAL A 88 -14.58 2.99 -8.78
N SER A 89 -14.49 4.26 -9.13
CA SER A 89 -13.66 5.22 -8.40
C SER A 89 -14.53 6.23 -7.66
N LEU A 90 -14.19 6.49 -6.40
CA LEU A 90 -14.81 7.57 -5.62
C LEU A 90 -14.40 8.97 -6.11
N PHE A 91 -13.58 9.05 -7.14
CA PHE A 91 -13.08 10.31 -7.68
C PHE A 91 -13.53 10.56 -9.14
N SER A 92 -14.22 9.60 -9.78
CA SER A 92 -14.61 9.72 -11.20
C SER A 92 -15.66 10.79 -11.41
N ASP A 93 -16.74 10.75 -10.63
CA ASP A 93 -17.90 11.60 -10.87
C ASP A 93 -17.94 12.82 -9.93
N ASN A 94 -17.09 12.81 -8.89
CA ASN A 94 -17.00 13.87 -7.88
C ASN A 94 -18.37 14.28 -7.32
N THR A 95 -19.27 13.29 -7.17
CA THR A 95 -20.60 13.53 -6.64
C THR A 95 -20.57 13.83 -5.15
N ARG A 96 -21.66 14.40 -4.63
CA ARG A 96 -21.80 14.60 -3.18
C ARG A 96 -21.68 13.28 -2.41
N ILE A 97 -22.25 12.18 -2.94
CA ILE A 97 -22.20 10.87 -2.31
C ILE A 97 -20.76 10.34 -2.29
N ASP A 98 -19.97 10.58 -3.34
CA ASP A 98 -18.56 10.16 -3.37
C ASP A 98 -17.75 10.92 -2.31
N GLN A 99 -17.99 12.22 -2.15
CA GLN A 99 -17.32 13.01 -1.12
C GLN A 99 -17.74 12.60 0.31
N GLU A 100 -19.00 12.24 0.52
CA GLU A 100 -19.50 11.73 1.81
C GLU A 100 -18.83 10.37 2.13
N ASP A 101 -18.72 9.46 1.17
CA ASP A 101 -18.04 8.18 1.35
C ASP A 101 -16.54 8.37 1.63
N ILE A 102 -15.84 9.23 0.88
CA ILE A 102 -14.42 9.54 1.12
C ILE A 102 -14.22 10.11 2.52
N ASN A 103 -15.02 11.09 2.94
CA ASN A 103 -14.91 11.73 4.24
C ASN A 103 -15.19 10.72 5.37
N THR A 104 -16.18 9.85 5.19
CA THR A 104 -16.51 8.78 6.14
C THR A 104 -15.34 7.84 6.29
N LEU A 105 -14.78 7.33 5.18
CA LEU A 105 -13.63 6.43 5.19
C LEU A 105 -12.43 7.07 5.90
N TYR A 106 -12.07 8.30 5.53
CA TYR A 106 -10.90 8.97 6.12
C TYR A 106 -11.07 9.31 7.61
N SER A 107 -12.30 9.49 8.09
CA SER A 107 -12.57 9.73 9.52
C SER A 107 -12.43 8.48 10.38
N LEU A 108 -12.53 7.29 9.78
CA LEU A 108 -12.57 6.00 10.46
C LEU A 108 -11.28 5.18 10.30
N ILE A 109 -10.27 5.76 9.68
CA ILE A 109 -8.99 5.08 9.48
C ILE A 109 -7.85 5.76 10.24
N SER A 110 -6.88 4.96 10.61
CA SER A 110 -5.53 5.38 10.98
C SER A 110 -4.51 4.66 10.11
N TYR A 111 -3.25 5.04 10.26
CA TYR A 111 -2.18 4.49 9.43
C TYR A 111 -1.12 3.83 10.29
N GLU A 112 -0.60 2.71 9.82
CA GLU A 112 0.54 2.03 10.42
C GLU A 112 1.55 1.64 9.35
N LEU A 113 2.82 1.59 9.72
CA LEU A 113 3.88 1.12 8.84
C LEU A 113 4.05 -0.39 9.03
N VAL A 114 3.96 -1.13 7.94
CA VAL A 114 4.10 -2.60 7.92
C VAL A 114 5.09 -3.03 6.84
N LEU A 115 5.58 -4.26 6.93
CA LEU A 115 6.34 -4.85 5.82
C LEU A 115 5.41 -5.05 4.63
N ALA A 116 5.84 -4.59 3.45
CA ALA A 116 5.10 -4.83 2.22
C ALA A 116 4.99 -6.32 1.95
N THR A 117 3.82 -6.76 1.51
CA THR A 117 3.61 -8.12 1.04
C THR A 117 4.48 -8.30 -0.21
N LYS A 118 5.48 -9.16 -0.13
CA LYS A 118 6.27 -9.54 -1.29
C LYS A 118 5.47 -10.56 -2.07
N ASN A 119 5.34 -10.38 -3.36
CA ASN A 119 4.88 -11.46 -4.22
C ASN A 119 5.76 -12.68 -3.94
N ALA A 120 5.16 -13.86 -3.86
CA ALA A 120 5.90 -15.11 -3.66
C ALA A 120 7.05 -15.16 -4.70
N PRO A 121 8.28 -15.50 -4.29
CA PRO A 121 9.41 -15.51 -5.21
C PRO A 121 9.07 -16.42 -6.39
N GLU A 122 9.27 -15.94 -7.61
CA GLU A 122 9.01 -16.69 -8.86
C GLU A 122 9.70 -18.05 -8.93
N ASN A 123 10.60 -18.33 -7.98
CA ASN A 123 11.35 -19.58 -7.96
C ASN A 123 11.48 -20.16 -6.54
N PRO A 124 10.62 -21.17 -6.16
CA PRO A 124 10.68 -21.79 -4.85
C PRO A 124 12.00 -22.57 -4.61
N GLU A 125 12.83 -22.81 -5.65
CA GLU A 125 14.12 -23.47 -5.50
C GLU A 125 15.24 -22.55 -4.98
N GLU A 126 15.16 -21.24 -5.17
CA GLU A 126 16.14 -20.30 -4.60
C GLU A 126 16.11 -20.24 -3.08
N ASN A 127 14.95 -20.43 -2.47
CA ASN A 127 14.81 -20.45 -1.01
C ASN A 127 15.45 -21.70 -0.34
N LYS A 128 15.64 -22.80 -1.08
CA LYS A 128 16.26 -24.02 -0.55
C LYS A 128 17.78 -23.95 -0.47
N LYS A 129 18.41 -23.01 -1.18
CA LYS A 129 19.89 -22.88 -1.26
C LYS A 129 20.48 -21.84 -0.31
N LYS A 130 19.66 -21.09 0.44
CA LYS A 130 20.17 -20.09 1.38
C LYS A 130 20.89 -20.79 2.56
N SER A 131 22.15 -20.43 2.79
CA SER A 131 22.96 -20.89 3.92
C SER A 131 22.28 -20.53 5.25
N PHE A 132 22.49 -21.34 6.30
CA PHE A 132 22.00 -21.07 7.66
C PHE A 132 22.39 -19.68 8.17
N PHE A 133 23.58 -19.20 7.85
CA PHE A 133 24.06 -17.86 8.22
C PHE A 133 23.28 -16.77 7.46
N ALA A 134 22.91 -16.99 6.21
CA ALA A 134 22.10 -16.04 5.45
C ALA A 134 20.68 -15.93 6.03
N LYS A 135 20.07 -17.05 6.42
CA LYS A 135 18.74 -17.07 7.08
C LYS A 135 18.77 -16.30 8.42
N LYS A 136 19.79 -16.55 9.24
CA LYS A 136 19.94 -15.86 10.55
C LYS A 136 20.19 -14.35 10.40
N LYS A 137 20.91 -13.95 9.34
CA LYS A 137 21.12 -12.52 9.03
C LYS A 137 19.82 -11.87 8.57
N GLU A 138 19.05 -12.57 7.74
CA GLU A 138 17.74 -12.11 7.23
C GLU A 138 16.72 -11.96 8.37
N GLU A 139 16.68 -12.94 9.31
CA GLU A 139 15.84 -12.89 10.50
C GLU A 139 16.18 -11.73 11.43
N LYS A 140 17.46 -11.50 11.69
CA LYS A 140 17.92 -10.36 12.51
C LYS A 140 17.59 -9.01 11.85
N GLU A 141 17.75 -8.91 10.55
CA GLU A 141 17.37 -7.73 9.79
C GLU A 141 15.86 -7.49 9.82
N LEU A 142 15.06 -8.56 9.71
CA LEU A 142 13.60 -8.50 9.84
C LEU A 142 13.18 -7.99 11.22
N GLN A 143 13.79 -8.52 12.30
CA GLN A 143 13.52 -8.06 13.66
C GLN A 143 13.85 -6.57 13.85
N ARG A 144 15.02 -6.11 13.34
CA ARG A 144 15.38 -4.69 13.38
C ARG A 144 14.34 -3.81 12.66
N ARG A 145 13.88 -4.23 11.51
CA ARG A 145 12.85 -3.50 10.74
C ARG A 145 11.50 -3.45 11.46
N LEU A 146 11.12 -4.55 12.13
CA LEU A 146 9.90 -4.58 12.95
C LEU A 146 9.99 -3.64 14.16
N GLU A 147 11.17 -3.51 14.78
CA GLU A 147 11.40 -2.55 15.87
C GLU A 147 11.33 -1.10 15.36
N GLU A 148 11.96 -0.80 14.21
CA GLU A 148 11.86 0.51 13.55
C GLU A 148 10.42 0.86 13.19
N THR A 149 9.64 -0.14 12.75
CA THR A 149 8.20 0.01 12.46
C THR A 149 7.41 0.39 13.69
N LYS A 150 7.66 -0.27 14.83
CA LYS A 150 7.00 0.06 16.11
C LYS A 150 7.32 1.49 16.55
N GLU A 151 8.57 1.90 16.42
CA GLU A 151 8.99 3.27 16.76
C GLU A 151 8.34 4.30 15.82
N TYR A 152 8.21 3.99 14.53
CA TYR A 152 7.54 4.85 13.57
C TYR A 152 6.04 4.98 13.85
N ASN A 153 5.35 3.86 14.08
CA ASN A 153 3.92 3.82 14.38
C ASN A 153 3.58 4.57 15.68
N ALA A 154 4.48 4.56 16.66
CA ALA A 154 4.32 5.37 17.88
C ALA A 154 4.34 6.90 17.62
N ARG A 155 4.78 7.33 16.43
CA ARG A 155 4.83 8.74 16.02
C ARG A 155 3.64 9.15 15.14
N ILE A 156 2.79 8.21 14.73
CA ILE A 156 1.54 8.51 14.05
C ILE A 156 0.49 8.76 15.12
N HIS A 157 0.08 10.02 15.28
CA HIS A 157 -0.95 10.41 16.23
C HIS A 157 -2.14 11.03 15.50
N ASN A 158 -3.36 10.52 15.75
CA ASN A 158 -4.62 10.99 15.11
C ASN A 158 -4.58 11.00 13.56
N GLY A 159 -3.85 10.06 12.95
CA GLY A 159 -3.72 10.01 11.48
C GLY A 159 -2.75 11.03 10.89
N GLU A 160 -2.07 11.84 11.71
CA GLU A 160 -1.02 12.74 11.25
C GLU A 160 0.37 12.11 11.44
N ILE A 161 1.21 12.21 10.43
CA ILE A 161 2.61 11.78 10.52
C ILE A 161 3.40 12.88 11.25
N VAL A 162 3.71 12.65 12.52
CA VAL A 162 4.45 13.61 13.36
C VAL A 162 5.94 13.70 12.97
N SER A 163 6.45 12.76 12.18
CA SER A 163 7.85 12.74 11.75
C SER A 163 8.00 12.28 10.31
N ARG A 164 8.64 13.11 9.49
CA ARG A 164 8.96 12.85 8.07
C ARG A 164 10.19 11.93 7.93
N ARG A 165 10.21 10.74 8.52
CA ARG A 165 11.23 9.75 8.14
C ARG A 165 10.80 9.05 6.86
N GLN A 166 11.76 8.91 5.93
CA GLN A 166 11.58 8.09 4.73
C GLN A 166 11.18 6.68 5.14
N THR A 167 10.12 6.17 4.55
CA THR A 167 9.78 4.75 4.66
C THR A 167 10.93 3.94 4.08
N THR A 168 11.42 2.94 4.81
CA THR A 168 12.43 2.03 4.27
C THR A 168 11.93 1.37 2.99
N GLN A 169 12.84 0.97 2.09
CA GLN A 169 12.46 0.48 0.75
C GLN A 169 11.43 -0.67 0.76
N ASP A 170 11.40 -1.46 1.85
CA ASP A 170 10.53 -2.64 1.97
C ASP A 170 9.29 -2.41 2.86
N MET A 171 9.05 -1.17 3.31
CA MET A 171 7.92 -0.85 4.16
C MET A 171 6.78 -0.24 3.35
N SER A 172 5.57 -0.61 3.69
CA SER A 172 4.34 -0.02 3.15
C SER A 172 3.52 0.61 4.27
N LEU A 173 2.97 1.78 4.00
CA LEU A 173 1.97 2.36 4.89
C LEU A 173 0.65 1.62 4.68
N ASN A 174 0.10 1.10 5.77
CA ASN A 174 -1.14 0.34 5.78
C ASN A 174 -2.25 1.13 6.48
N ILE A 175 -3.50 0.76 6.23
CA ILE A 175 -4.69 1.32 6.85
C ILE A 175 -5.18 0.40 7.96
N VAL A 176 -5.55 1.00 9.08
CA VAL A 176 -6.24 0.33 10.19
C VAL A 176 -7.63 0.94 10.33
N PHE A 177 -8.67 0.13 10.21
CA PHE A 177 -10.05 0.56 10.38
C PHE A 177 -10.47 0.53 11.85
N HIS A 178 -11.04 1.63 12.35
CA HIS A 178 -11.62 1.67 13.69
C HIS A 178 -13.03 1.10 13.71
N GLN A 179 -13.73 1.15 12.57
CA GLN A 179 -15.09 0.63 12.38
C GLN A 179 -15.17 -0.04 11.01
N PRO A 180 -14.72 -1.32 10.89
CA PRO A 180 -14.69 -2.02 9.61
C PRO A 180 -16.08 -2.27 9.01
N GLU A 181 -17.14 -2.24 9.81
CA GLU A 181 -18.53 -2.44 9.39
C GLU A 181 -18.97 -1.40 8.33
N VAL A 182 -18.36 -0.24 8.34
CA VAL A 182 -18.65 0.81 7.34
C VAL A 182 -18.31 0.36 5.92
N LEU A 183 -17.33 -0.55 5.77
CA LEU A 183 -16.98 -1.09 4.46
C LEU A 183 -18.11 -1.98 3.90
N GLU A 184 -18.78 -2.77 4.75
CA GLU A 184 -19.93 -3.58 4.32
C GLU A 184 -21.09 -2.68 3.84
N GLU A 185 -21.32 -1.58 4.53
CA GLU A 185 -22.35 -0.61 4.15
C GLU A 185 -22.05 0.06 2.81
N ILE A 186 -20.84 0.57 2.63
CA ILE A 186 -20.39 1.18 1.37
C ILE A 186 -20.39 0.14 0.25
N ALA A 187 -19.91 -1.07 0.50
CA ALA A 187 -19.87 -2.16 -0.48
C ALA A 187 -21.26 -2.52 -0.98
N SER A 188 -22.23 -2.64 -0.08
CA SER A 188 -23.63 -2.93 -0.43
C SER A 188 -24.21 -1.81 -1.30
N ARG A 189 -24.00 -0.53 -0.93
CA ARG A 189 -24.52 0.62 -1.67
C ARG A 189 -23.89 0.77 -3.04
N ARG A 190 -22.56 0.49 -3.15
CA ARG A 190 -21.79 0.64 -4.39
C ARG A 190 -21.76 -0.63 -5.24
N ASN A 191 -22.25 -1.74 -4.70
CA ASN A 191 -22.18 -3.06 -5.30
C ASN A 191 -20.74 -3.43 -5.67
N VAL A 192 -19.84 -3.45 -4.67
CA VAL A 192 -18.42 -3.79 -4.82
C VAL A 192 -18.03 -4.90 -3.85
N ASP A 193 -17.00 -5.67 -4.23
CA ASP A 193 -16.51 -6.83 -3.47
C ASP A 193 -15.23 -6.51 -2.71
N LEU A 194 -14.44 -5.58 -3.25
CA LEU A 194 -13.11 -5.23 -2.76
C LEU A 194 -12.93 -3.71 -2.72
N PHE A 195 -12.01 -3.29 -1.87
CA PHE A 195 -11.56 -1.91 -1.78
C PHE A 195 -10.07 -1.84 -2.07
N LEU A 196 -9.67 -1.03 -3.03
CA LEU A 196 -8.28 -0.66 -3.28
C LEU A 196 -8.05 0.75 -2.73
N PHE A 197 -7.31 0.85 -1.65
CA PHE A 197 -6.92 2.13 -1.06
C PHE A 197 -5.54 2.53 -1.56
N ILE A 198 -5.42 3.76 -2.01
CA ILE A 198 -4.13 4.42 -2.14
C ILE A 198 -3.80 5.03 -0.77
N ASN A 199 -2.91 4.38 -0.03
CA ASN A 199 -2.65 4.73 1.37
C ASN A 199 -1.84 6.00 1.49
N GLN A 200 -0.80 6.17 0.66
CA GLN A 200 0.07 7.34 0.66
C GLN A 200 0.67 7.57 -0.73
N PHE A 201 0.83 8.83 -1.05
CA PHE A 201 1.58 9.29 -2.22
C PHE A 201 2.75 10.15 -1.74
N GLU A 202 3.98 9.75 -2.07
CA GLU A 202 5.16 10.47 -1.64
C GLU A 202 6.15 10.71 -2.80
N ILE A 203 6.67 11.94 -2.88
CA ILE A 203 7.83 12.30 -3.69
C ILE A 203 8.90 12.79 -2.72
N VAL A 204 9.94 12.00 -2.49
CA VAL A 204 10.96 12.28 -1.46
C VAL A 204 12.34 12.10 -2.02
N GLY A 205 13.22 13.07 -1.74
CA GLY A 205 14.62 13.04 -2.14
C GLY A 205 15.36 11.88 -1.48
N ASN A 206 16.09 11.14 -2.28
CA ASN A 206 17.05 10.18 -1.77
C ASN A 206 18.34 10.95 -1.44
N TYR A 207 18.38 11.53 -0.26
CA TYR A 207 19.56 12.19 0.28
C TYR A 207 20.51 11.12 0.78
N GLY A 208 21.21 10.41 -0.13
CA GLY A 208 22.18 9.39 0.22
C GLY A 208 23.11 9.82 1.33
N ASP A 209 23.88 8.90 1.92
CA ASP A 209 24.84 9.16 2.98
C ASP A 209 25.64 10.43 2.67
N PRO A 210 25.57 11.50 3.50
CA PRO A 210 26.29 12.76 3.28
C PRO A 210 27.79 12.56 3.07
N TYR A 211 28.34 11.44 3.56
CA TYR A 211 29.76 11.08 3.43
C TYR A 211 30.11 10.38 2.10
N LEU A 212 29.09 9.90 1.34
CA LEU A 212 29.28 9.27 0.03
C LEU A 212 28.96 10.23 -1.14
N SER A 213 28.62 11.46 -0.87
CA SER A 213 28.01 12.42 -1.82
C SER A 213 28.95 12.98 -2.91
N GLY A 214 30.12 12.40 -3.15
CA GLY A 214 31.03 12.90 -4.18
C GLY A 214 30.59 12.71 -5.62
N ASN A 215 29.67 11.76 -5.97
CA ASN A 215 29.35 11.42 -7.36
C ASN A 215 27.95 10.82 -7.59
N THR A 216 27.07 10.74 -6.61
CA THR A 216 25.71 10.24 -6.85
C THR A 216 24.83 11.38 -7.36
N LYS A 217 24.27 11.25 -8.55
CA LYS A 217 23.22 12.13 -9.04
C LYS A 217 22.10 12.09 -7.99
N ALA A 218 21.79 13.24 -7.41
CA ALA A 218 20.69 13.35 -6.49
C ALA A 218 19.39 12.95 -7.20
N GLU A 219 18.65 12.02 -6.63
CA GLU A 219 17.38 11.52 -7.18
C GLU A 219 16.29 11.69 -6.14
N ARG A 220 15.04 11.74 -6.58
CA ARG A 220 13.84 11.57 -5.74
C ARG A 220 13.21 10.23 -6.04
N ASN A 221 12.51 9.69 -5.07
CA ASN A 221 11.62 8.55 -5.27
C ASN A 221 10.17 9.05 -5.30
N LEU A 222 9.44 8.70 -6.34
CA LEU A 222 7.98 8.67 -6.31
C LEU A 222 7.58 7.29 -5.81
N LYS A 223 6.94 7.23 -4.65
CA LYS A 223 6.46 6.00 -4.04
C LYS A 223 4.99 6.14 -3.69
N VAL A 224 4.20 5.14 -4.06
CA VAL A 224 2.77 5.11 -3.80
C VAL A 224 2.43 3.82 -3.08
N HIS A 225 1.95 3.94 -1.86
CA HIS A 225 1.53 2.83 -1.01
C HIS A 225 0.07 2.48 -1.28
N PHE A 226 -0.25 1.19 -1.29
CA PHE A 226 -1.62 0.73 -1.48
C PHE A 226 -1.93 -0.52 -0.67
N SER A 227 -3.20 -0.72 -0.39
CA SER A 227 -3.71 -1.93 0.27
C SER A 227 -5.05 -2.35 -0.32
N ILE A 228 -5.32 -3.65 -0.32
CA ILE A 228 -6.59 -4.23 -0.74
C ILE A 228 -7.26 -4.84 0.47
N TYR A 229 -8.55 -4.55 0.61
CA TYR A 229 -9.40 -5.06 1.67
C TYR A 229 -10.65 -5.71 1.09
N ASN A 230 -11.15 -6.74 1.79
CA ASN A 230 -12.49 -7.23 1.53
C ASN A 230 -13.54 -6.34 2.24
N THR A 231 -14.81 -6.63 2.03
CA THR A 231 -15.93 -5.89 2.62
C THR A 231 -15.98 -5.95 4.15
N LYS A 232 -15.31 -6.93 4.77
CA LYS A 232 -15.20 -7.09 6.23
C LYS A 232 -14.02 -6.33 6.84
N GLY A 233 -13.29 -5.54 6.05
CA GLY A 233 -12.10 -4.83 6.52
C GLY A 233 -10.87 -5.70 6.73
N GLN A 234 -10.88 -6.94 6.24
CA GLN A 234 -9.69 -7.78 6.29
C GLN A 234 -8.76 -7.42 5.15
N MET A 235 -7.50 -7.15 5.47
CA MET A 235 -6.47 -6.88 4.51
C MET A 235 -6.12 -8.14 3.72
N ILE A 236 -6.21 -8.06 2.40
CA ILE A 236 -5.86 -9.14 1.48
C ILE A 236 -4.43 -8.96 1.00
N HIS A 237 -4.06 -7.71 0.68
CA HIS A 237 -2.74 -7.39 0.14
C HIS A 237 -2.33 -5.98 0.55
N ASN A 238 -1.03 -5.76 0.75
CA ASN A 238 -0.45 -4.43 0.87
C ASN A 238 0.91 -4.39 0.18
N SER A 239 1.20 -3.31 -0.50
CA SER A 239 2.49 -3.11 -1.17
C SER A 239 2.67 -1.64 -1.55
N PHE A 240 3.63 -1.38 -2.44
CA PHE A 240 3.85 -0.08 -3.03
C PHE A 240 4.39 -0.20 -4.46
N GLY A 241 4.13 0.82 -5.27
CA GLY A 241 4.86 1.07 -6.51
C GLY A 241 5.89 2.18 -6.28
N ILE A 242 7.07 2.07 -6.91
CA ILE A 242 8.15 3.03 -6.75
C ILE A 242 8.88 3.28 -8.06
N THR A 243 9.23 4.53 -8.34
CA THR A 243 10.11 4.91 -9.45
C THR A 243 11.02 6.08 -9.05
N LYS A 244 12.11 6.28 -9.79
CA LYS A 244 13.07 7.33 -9.54
C LYS A 244 12.82 8.53 -10.45
N LEU A 245 12.84 9.71 -9.86
CA LEU A 245 12.73 10.99 -10.54
C LEU A 245 14.08 11.73 -10.51
N PRO A 246 14.43 12.49 -11.56
CA PRO A 246 15.52 13.46 -11.48
C PRO A 246 15.28 14.46 -10.35
N PHE A 247 16.32 14.79 -9.59
CA PHE A 247 16.20 15.69 -8.44
C PHE A 247 15.73 17.11 -8.82
N ASN A 248 16.10 17.56 -10.02
CA ASN A 248 15.75 18.89 -10.56
C ASN A 248 14.47 18.89 -11.40
N LEU A 249 13.69 17.80 -11.41
CA LEU A 249 12.42 17.75 -12.13
C LEU A 249 11.43 18.72 -11.47
N ASP A 250 11.04 19.75 -12.20
CA ASP A 250 10.16 20.84 -11.77
C ASP A 250 8.81 20.87 -12.49
N ASP A 251 8.66 20.08 -13.56
CA ASP A 251 7.44 19.98 -14.33
C ASP A 251 6.52 18.87 -13.82
N LYS A 252 5.38 19.27 -13.22
CA LYS A 252 4.37 18.33 -12.73
C LYS A 252 3.72 17.48 -13.82
N GLN A 253 3.61 18.01 -15.06
CA GLN A 253 3.03 17.26 -16.16
C GLN A 253 3.94 16.11 -16.59
N THR A 254 5.24 16.34 -16.65
CA THR A 254 6.24 15.29 -16.89
C THR A 254 6.16 14.18 -15.82
N VAL A 255 5.93 14.51 -14.55
CA VAL A 255 5.73 13.50 -13.50
C VAL A 255 4.52 12.62 -13.82
N VAL A 256 3.41 13.23 -14.21
CA VAL A 256 2.16 12.54 -14.54
C VAL A 256 2.29 11.67 -15.80
N GLU A 257 2.94 12.17 -16.84
CA GLU A 257 3.00 11.50 -18.13
C GLU A 257 4.03 10.37 -18.18
N LEU A 258 5.18 10.54 -17.53
CA LEU A 258 6.29 9.59 -17.64
C LEU A 258 6.41 8.64 -16.44
N TYR A 259 6.10 9.10 -15.24
CA TYR A 259 6.41 8.34 -14.02
C TYR A 259 5.18 7.69 -13.36
N PHE A 260 3.98 8.26 -13.49
CA PHE A 260 2.77 7.60 -13.00
C PHE A 260 2.51 6.26 -13.69
N PRO A 261 2.64 6.13 -15.03
CA PRO A 261 2.43 4.84 -15.69
C PRO A 261 3.35 3.74 -15.18
N GLU A 262 4.59 4.07 -14.78
CA GLU A 262 5.54 3.10 -14.23
C GLU A 262 5.09 2.57 -12.86
N VAL A 263 4.69 3.49 -11.97
CA VAL A 263 4.18 3.13 -10.63
C VAL A 263 2.86 2.36 -10.73
N ILE A 264 1.95 2.80 -11.60
CA ILE A 264 0.66 2.15 -11.82
C ILE A 264 0.83 0.73 -12.35
N ARG A 265 1.76 0.50 -13.30
CA ARG A 265 2.08 -0.84 -13.81
C ARG A 265 2.55 -1.76 -12.67
N GLN A 266 3.40 -1.28 -11.77
CA GLN A 266 3.84 -2.05 -10.60
C GLN A 266 2.68 -2.36 -9.65
N ILE A 267 1.78 -1.41 -9.41
CA ILE A 267 0.59 -1.62 -8.58
C ILE A 267 -0.28 -2.73 -9.20
N ILE A 268 -0.60 -2.64 -10.49
CA ILE A 268 -1.43 -3.64 -11.17
C ILE A 268 -0.77 -5.02 -11.18
N HIS A 269 0.53 -5.08 -11.44
CA HIS A 269 1.28 -6.34 -11.41
C HIS A 269 1.26 -7.00 -10.01
N ASN A 270 1.34 -6.20 -8.96
CA ASN A 270 1.29 -6.68 -7.57
C ASN A 270 -0.11 -7.10 -7.13
N ILE A 271 -1.17 -6.61 -7.76
CA ILE A 271 -2.54 -6.99 -7.43
C ILE A 271 -2.88 -8.37 -8.00
N SER A 272 -2.21 -8.83 -9.06
CA SER A 272 -2.36 -10.13 -9.75
C SER A 272 -3.79 -10.68 -9.69
N PHE A 273 -4.63 -10.23 -10.61
CA PHE A 273 -6.01 -10.73 -10.77
C PHE A 273 -6.02 -12.08 -11.48
#